data_87b62a9b6834ed1223451cbd3e0e27dd
#
_entry.id   87b62a9b6834ed1223451cbd3e0e27dd
#
_cell.length_a   1.000
_cell.length_b   1.000
_cell.length_c   1.000
_cell.angle_alpha   90.00
_cell.angle_beta   90.00
_cell.angle_gamma   90.00
#
_symmetry.space_group_name_H-M   'P 1'
#
loop_
_entity.id
_entity.type
_entity.pdbx_description
1 polymer ?
#
loop_
_entity_poly.entity_id
_entity_poly.type
_entity_poly.pdbx_seq_one_letter_code
_entity_poly.pdbx_strand_id
1 'polypeptide(L)'
;YGKEKFNVNIKYTTIGTLYKMFLQDEKYSKDIDVCFVGIGTEKRLKYLDTIAEYCEKNKLRFFVAGHFWHDNNWLNYHIGQWKLKKRHPVLAKYVENRFIVPRDLAKIYARSKIVLNINVAYHKSLNQRCFDVMVCDSLLLNDKQNIGNLPLIDGKDFIMCKDEDDMVRKIDFYLNHQEECNEIINSGKIKTEREFLFSNTLMKLLH
;
A
#
# COMPACT_ATOMS: atom_id res chain seq x y z
N TYR A 1 -4.64 -4.20 -30.11
CA TYR A 1 -4.81 -5.64 -30.38
C TYR A 1 -6.28 -6.03 -30.50
N GLY A 2 -7.14 -5.62 -29.52
CA GLY A 2 -8.57 -5.93 -29.56
C GLY A 2 -9.33 -5.18 -30.66
N LYS A 3 -8.96 -3.95 -30.97
CA LYS A 3 -9.59 -3.13 -32.04
C LYS A 3 -9.44 -3.76 -33.42
N GLU A 4 -8.24 -4.22 -33.74
CA GLU A 4 -7.96 -4.82 -35.05
C GLU A 4 -8.66 -6.17 -35.22
N LYS A 5 -8.66 -6.98 -34.14
CA LYS A 5 -9.20 -8.34 -34.23
C LYS A 5 -10.73 -8.41 -34.15
N PHE A 6 -11.38 -7.51 -33.43
CA PHE A 6 -12.82 -7.58 -33.15
C PHE A 6 -13.60 -6.34 -33.62
N ASN A 7 -12.95 -5.36 -34.23
CA ASN A 7 -13.54 -4.09 -34.67
C ASN A 7 -14.37 -3.40 -33.56
N VAL A 8 -13.87 -3.42 -32.33
CA VAL A 8 -14.53 -2.82 -31.17
C VAL A 8 -13.77 -1.58 -30.69
N ASN A 9 -14.51 -0.62 -30.17
CA ASN A 9 -13.91 0.56 -29.56
C ASN A 9 -13.53 0.25 -28.09
N ILE A 10 -12.23 0.06 -27.81
CA ILE A 10 -11.72 -0.24 -26.48
C ILE A 10 -11.22 1.04 -25.84
N LYS A 11 -11.83 1.40 -24.71
CA LYS A 11 -11.37 2.47 -23.82
C LYS A 11 -10.64 1.86 -22.63
N TYR A 12 -9.52 2.46 -22.26
CA TYR A 12 -8.73 2.05 -21.10
C TYR A 12 -8.77 3.14 -20.05
N THR A 13 -8.98 2.75 -18.80
CA THR A 13 -8.86 3.64 -17.65
C THR A 13 -8.21 2.90 -16.48
N THR A 14 -7.70 3.64 -15.51
CA THR A 14 -7.25 3.07 -14.25
C THR A 14 -8.44 2.66 -13.38
N ILE A 15 -8.24 1.66 -12.52
CA ILE A 15 -9.24 1.32 -11.50
C ILE A 15 -9.20 2.43 -10.44
N GLY A 16 -10.35 3.02 -10.16
CA GLY A 16 -10.50 4.04 -9.12
C GLY A 16 -10.62 3.47 -7.72
N THR A 17 -10.55 4.34 -6.70
CA THR A 17 -10.75 3.97 -5.31
C THR A 17 -12.18 4.28 -4.83
N LEU A 18 -12.67 3.45 -3.88
CA LEU A 18 -13.92 3.66 -3.13
C LEU A 18 -13.65 4.04 -1.66
N TYR A 19 -12.40 4.08 -1.22
CA TYR A 19 -12.05 4.17 0.20
C TYR A 19 -12.52 5.46 0.86
N LYS A 20 -12.63 6.56 0.11
CA LYS A 20 -13.23 7.78 0.63
C LYS A 20 -14.63 7.56 1.21
N MET A 21 -15.46 6.73 0.57
CA MET A 21 -16.80 6.41 1.04
C MET A 21 -16.80 5.66 2.38
N PHE A 22 -15.76 4.87 2.66
CA PHE A 22 -15.66 4.11 3.90
C PHE A 22 -15.19 4.96 5.09
N LEU A 23 -14.57 6.10 4.85
CA LEU A 23 -14.06 6.99 5.88
C LEU A 23 -15.10 7.98 6.38
N GLN A 24 -16.14 8.28 5.59
CA GLN A 24 -17.26 9.16 5.95
C GLN A 24 -16.82 10.52 6.53
N ASP A 25 -15.71 11.07 6.03
CA ASP A 25 -15.07 12.31 6.50
C ASP A 25 -14.67 12.32 8.00
N GLU A 26 -14.59 11.15 8.64
CA GLU A 26 -14.10 11.00 10.01
C GLU A 26 -12.59 11.31 10.07
N LYS A 27 -12.17 11.99 11.15
CA LYS A 27 -10.75 12.20 11.45
C LYS A 27 -10.22 11.06 12.31
N TYR A 28 -9.12 10.45 11.87
CA TYR A 28 -8.46 9.36 12.56
C TYR A 28 -7.13 9.81 13.18
N SER A 29 -6.85 9.37 14.41
CA SER A 29 -5.53 9.58 15.02
C SER A 29 -4.50 8.68 14.36
N LYS A 30 -3.31 9.19 14.08
CA LYS A 30 -2.19 8.44 13.47
C LYS A 30 -1.45 7.60 14.51
N ASP A 31 -2.07 6.51 14.94
CA ASP A 31 -1.54 5.61 15.98
C ASP A 31 -0.75 4.41 15.43
N ILE A 32 -0.62 4.28 14.13
CA ILE A 32 0.23 3.30 13.44
C ILE A 32 1.33 4.06 12.70
N ASP A 33 2.60 3.76 13.01
CA ASP A 33 3.71 4.46 12.36
C ASP A 33 3.93 3.95 10.94
N VAL A 34 3.99 2.63 10.76
CA VAL A 34 4.17 1.97 9.46
C VAL A 34 3.14 0.86 9.29
N CYS A 35 2.55 0.74 8.10
CA CYS A 35 1.53 -0.26 7.80
C CYS A 35 1.84 -1.00 6.50
N PHE A 36 1.64 -2.32 6.51
CA PHE A 36 1.59 -3.14 5.30
C PHE A 36 0.42 -4.13 5.39
N VAL A 37 -0.39 -4.21 4.34
CA VAL A 37 -1.43 -5.24 4.23
C VAL A 37 -1.31 -5.96 2.88
N GLY A 38 -1.18 -7.28 2.91
CA GLY A 38 -1.05 -8.08 1.70
C GLY A 38 -0.59 -9.51 1.94
N ILE A 39 -0.35 -10.23 0.86
CA ILE A 39 0.12 -11.62 0.89
C ILE A 39 1.63 -11.62 1.11
N GLY A 40 2.14 -12.51 1.96
CA GLY A 40 3.56 -12.73 2.18
C GLY A 40 4.20 -13.50 1.01
N THR A 41 4.82 -12.78 0.07
CA THR A 41 5.65 -13.35 -1.00
C THR A 41 7.13 -13.19 -0.65
N GLU A 42 8.01 -13.95 -1.28
CA GLU A 42 9.44 -13.91 -1.01
C GLU A 42 10.02 -12.48 -1.11
N LYS A 43 9.69 -11.76 -2.18
CA LYS A 43 10.09 -10.36 -2.33
C LYS A 43 9.57 -9.49 -1.18
N ARG A 44 8.29 -9.63 -0.81
CA ARG A 44 7.68 -8.85 0.27
C ARG A 44 8.29 -9.18 1.62
N LEU A 45 8.55 -10.46 1.88
CA LEU A 45 9.19 -10.89 3.11
C LEU A 45 10.57 -10.26 3.29
N LYS A 46 11.38 -10.18 2.22
CA LYS A 46 12.68 -9.49 2.24
C LYS A 46 12.55 -8.03 2.69
N TYR A 47 11.64 -7.28 2.07
CA TYR A 47 11.39 -5.87 2.45
C TYR A 47 10.87 -5.74 3.89
N LEU A 48 9.85 -6.55 4.22
CA LEU A 48 9.20 -6.46 5.53
C LEU A 48 10.10 -6.88 6.67
N ASP A 49 11.04 -7.80 6.45
CA ASP A 49 12.01 -8.25 7.45
C ASP A 49 12.97 -7.12 7.82
N THR A 50 13.57 -6.47 6.82
CA THR A 50 14.42 -5.29 7.01
C THR A 50 13.69 -4.15 7.72
N ILE A 51 12.43 -3.89 7.34
CA ILE A 51 11.60 -2.86 7.95
C ILE A 51 11.22 -3.24 9.39
N ALA A 52 10.91 -4.52 9.65
CA ALA A 52 10.57 -4.99 10.98
C ALA A 52 11.74 -4.83 11.97
N GLU A 53 12.97 -5.14 11.54
CA GLU A 53 14.19 -4.91 12.33
C GLU A 53 14.38 -3.42 12.66
N TYR A 54 14.18 -2.56 11.67
CA TYR A 54 14.22 -1.10 11.88
C TYR A 54 13.14 -0.64 12.88
N CYS A 55 11.90 -1.10 12.70
CA CYS A 55 10.78 -0.73 13.57
C CYS A 55 11.00 -1.22 15.00
N GLU A 56 11.50 -2.44 15.19
CA GLU A 56 11.81 -2.98 16.52
C GLU A 56 12.90 -2.16 17.23
N LYS A 57 13.99 -1.85 16.53
CA LYS A 57 15.10 -1.04 17.05
C LYS A 57 14.63 0.36 17.50
N ASN A 58 13.72 0.97 16.76
CA ASN A 58 13.23 2.33 17.02
C ASN A 58 11.89 2.37 17.78
N LYS A 59 11.39 1.20 18.24
CA LYS A 59 10.12 1.07 18.99
C LYS A 59 8.91 1.65 18.26
N LEU A 60 8.90 1.52 16.94
CA LEU A 60 7.80 1.97 16.09
C LEU A 60 6.64 0.97 16.08
N ARG A 61 5.42 1.49 15.98
CA ARG A 61 4.21 0.67 15.81
C ARG A 61 4.08 0.24 14.35
N PHE A 62 4.50 -0.98 14.07
CA PHE A 62 4.43 -1.58 12.75
C PHE A 62 3.23 -2.53 12.68
N PHE A 63 2.29 -2.26 11.78
CA PHE A 63 1.13 -3.11 11.54
C PHE A 63 1.31 -3.89 10.24
N VAL A 64 1.31 -5.20 10.33
CA VAL A 64 1.42 -6.11 9.18
C VAL A 64 0.26 -7.08 9.20
N ALA A 65 -0.56 -7.12 8.15
CA ALA A 65 -1.66 -8.07 8.07
C ALA A 65 -1.81 -8.69 6.67
N GLY A 66 -2.46 -9.85 6.63
CA GLY A 66 -2.74 -10.58 5.41
C GLY A 66 -2.38 -12.06 5.51
N HIS A 67 -2.30 -12.72 4.36
CA HIS A 67 -1.98 -14.14 4.31
C HIS A 67 -0.46 -14.36 4.21
N PHE A 68 0.16 -14.71 5.35
CA PHE A 68 1.55 -15.10 5.44
C PHE A 68 1.63 -16.60 5.75
N TRP A 69 1.91 -17.42 4.73
CA TRP A 69 1.81 -18.89 4.84
C TRP A 69 0.47 -19.35 5.43
N HIS A 70 -0.61 -18.83 4.86
CA HIS A 70 -1.94 -19.29 5.20
C HIS A 70 -2.28 -20.57 4.43
N ASP A 71 -2.89 -21.54 5.12
CA ASP A 71 -3.44 -22.74 4.53
C ASP A 71 -4.74 -23.09 5.25
N ASN A 72 -5.72 -23.63 4.52
CA ASN A 72 -6.97 -24.09 5.09
C ASN A 72 -6.80 -25.40 5.90
N ASN A 73 -5.74 -26.15 5.61
CA ASN A 73 -5.37 -27.31 6.40
C ASN A 73 -4.66 -26.86 7.69
N TRP A 74 -5.20 -27.27 8.83
CA TRP A 74 -4.67 -26.90 10.17
C TRP A 74 -3.17 -27.21 10.33
N LEU A 75 -2.74 -28.38 9.88
CA LEU A 75 -1.33 -28.80 10.01
C LEU A 75 -0.41 -27.89 9.17
N ASN A 76 -0.77 -27.66 7.91
CA ASN A 76 0.00 -26.81 7.01
C ASN A 76 0.05 -25.36 7.52
N TYR A 77 -1.05 -24.86 8.10
CA TYR A 77 -1.10 -23.54 8.72
C TYR A 77 -0.05 -23.43 9.85
N HIS A 78 -0.02 -24.39 10.78
CA HIS A 78 0.95 -24.36 11.88
C HIS A 78 2.39 -24.53 11.42
N ILE A 79 2.64 -25.38 10.43
CA ILE A 79 3.97 -25.52 9.80
C ILE A 79 4.37 -24.19 9.14
N GLY A 80 3.47 -23.52 8.45
CA GLY A 80 3.71 -22.23 7.83
C GLY A 80 4.06 -21.15 8.85
N GLN A 81 3.31 -21.07 9.96
CA GLN A 81 3.58 -20.13 11.05
C GLN A 81 4.92 -20.42 11.74
N TRP A 82 5.26 -21.70 11.93
CA TRP A 82 6.55 -22.08 12.45
C TRP A 82 7.70 -21.68 11.52
N LYS A 83 7.54 -21.89 10.20
CA LYS A 83 8.52 -21.46 9.19
C LYS A 83 8.71 -19.94 9.19
N LEU A 84 7.62 -19.16 9.31
CA LEU A 84 7.68 -17.69 9.43
C LEU A 84 8.51 -17.29 10.66
N LYS A 85 8.19 -17.81 11.82
CA LYS A 85 8.91 -17.54 13.07
C LYS A 85 10.39 -17.95 13.03
N LYS A 86 10.71 -19.05 12.34
CA LYS A 86 12.08 -19.53 12.23
C LYS A 86 12.92 -18.70 11.27
N ARG A 87 12.35 -18.28 10.14
CA ARG A 87 13.08 -17.56 9.08
C ARG A 87 13.08 -16.05 9.26
N HIS A 88 12.00 -15.51 9.83
CA HIS A 88 11.74 -14.07 9.99
C HIS A 88 11.25 -13.79 11.43
N PRO A 89 12.10 -14.00 12.45
CA PRO A 89 11.67 -13.98 13.85
C PRO A 89 11.18 -12.60 14.30
N VAL A 90 11.76 -11.53 13.80
CA VAL A 90 11.36 -10.15 14.11
C VAL A 90 10.04 -9.82 13.44
N LEU A 91 9.94 -10.03 12.13
CA LEU A 91 8.72 -9.78 11.36
C LEU A 91 7.53 -10.56 11.91
N ALA A 92 7.75 -11.82 12.33
CA ALA A 92 6.69 -12.66 12.85
C ALA A 92 5.98 -12.10 14.10
N LYS A 93 6.60 -11.18 14.85
CA LYS A 93 6.00 -10.49 16.00
C LYS A 93 4.89 -9.51 15.57
N TYR A 94 4.98 -8.97 14.35
CA TYR A 94 4.09 -7.94 13.81
C TYR A 94 2.99 -8.50 12.92
N VAL A 95 3.13 -9.74 12.42
CA VAL A 95 2.20 -10.30 11.45
C VAL A 95 0.89 -10.76 12.08
N GLU A 96 -0.19 -10.10 11.72
CA GLU A 96 -1.56 -10.57 11.93
C GLU A 96 -2.00 -11.38 10.71
N ASN A 97 -1.97 -12.72 10.82
CA ASN A 97 -2.29 -13.61 9.71
C ASN A 97 -3.82 -13.73 9.52
N ARG A 98 -4.45 -12.66 9.07
CA ARG A 98 -5.90 -12.57 8.87
C ARG A 98 -6.27 -11.74 7.65
N PHE A 99 -7.43 -12.02 7.09
CA PHE A 99 -8.05 -11.17 6.07
C PHE A 99 -8.64 -9.92 6.70
N ILE A 100 -8.49 -8.79 6.03
CA ILE A 100 -9.09 -7.50 6.43
C ILE A 100 -10.07 -7.08 5.33
N VAL A 101 -11.31 -6.83 5.72
CA VAL A 101 -12.33 -6.35 4.79
C VAL A 101 -12.04 -4.90 4.36
N PRO A 102 -12.42 -4.48 3.14
CA PRO A 102 -12.06 -3.17 2.60
C PRO A 102 -12.41 -1.98 3.49
N ARG A 103 -13.56 -2.02 4.17
CA ARG A 103 -13.99 -0.96 5.09
C ARG A 103 -13.03 -0.77 6.28
N ASP A 104 -12.60 -1.88 6.88
CA ASP A 104 -11.69 -1.84 8.02
C ASP A 104 -10.27 -1.49 7.55
N LEU A 105 -9.89 -1.93 6.34
CA LEU A 105 -8.62 -1.59 5.73
C LEU A 105 -8.50 -0.10 5.46
N ALA A 106 -9.55 0.57 4.99
CA ALA A 106 -9.57 2.02 4.83
C ALA A 106 -9.30 2.74 6.16
N LYS A 107 -9.92 2.29 7.27
CA LYS A 107 -9.70 2.83 8.61
C LYS A 107 -8.26 2.59 9.12
N ILE A 108 -7.69 1.40 8.85
CA ILE A 108 -6.30 1.09 9.18
C ILE A 108 -5.35 2.01 8.41
N TYR A 109 -5.59 2.22 7.12
CA TYR A 109 -4.79 3.18 6.34
C TYR A 109 -4.93 4.59 6.89
N ALA A 110 -6.14 5.06 7.20
CA ALA A 110 -6.36 6.40 7.76
C ALA A 110 -5.69 6.61 9.13
N ARG A 111 -5.49 5.53 9.91
CA ARG A 111 -4.74 5.55 11.19
C ARG A 111 -3.24 5.42 11.01
N SER A 112 -2.74 5.13 9.82
CA SER A 112 -1.31 4.94 9.56
C SER A 112 -0.66 6.25 9.14
N LYS A 113 0.58 6.51 9.60
CA LYS A 113 1.40 7.61 9.09
C LYS A 113 1.93 7.25 7.71
N ILE A 114 2.51 6.06 7.58
CA ILE A 114 3.12 5.54 6.36
C ILE A 114 2.49 4.19 6.00
N VAL A 115 2.08 4.02 4.75
CA VAL A 115 1.59 2.75 4.22
C VAL A 115 2.49 2.28 3.08
N LEU A 116 2.91 1.02 3.16
CA LEU A 116 3.81 0.42 2.20
C LEU A 116 3.02 -0.29 1.09
N ASN A 117 3.40 -0.05 -0.15
CA ASN A 117 2.97 -0.82 -1.30
C ASN A 117 4.16 -1.51 -1.95
N ILE A 118 4.31 -2.80 -1.69
CA ILE A 118 5.35 -3.65 -2.27
C ILE A 118 4.67 -4.57 -3.28
N ASN A 119 4.94 -4.38 -4.56
CA ASN A 119 4.33 -5.12 -5.64
C ASN A 119 4.93 -6.53 -5.77
N VAL A 120 4.11 -7.51 -6.12
CA VAL A 120 4.57 -8.89 -6.36
C VAL A 120 5.39 -8.98 -7.64
N ALA A 121 4.94 -8.27 -8.67
CA ALA A 121 5.59 -8.22 -9.98
C ALA A 121 5.76 -6.77 -10.44
N TYR A 122 6.64 -6.56 -11.43
CA TYR A 122 6.76 -5.28 -12.09
C TYR A 122 5.51 -5.02 -12.95
N HIS A 123 4.83 -3.93 -12.68
CA HIS A 123 3.67 -3.49 -13.44
C HIS A 123 4.00 -2.24 -14.27
N LYS A 124 3.25 -2.04 -15.35
CA LYS A 124 3.36 -0.84 -16.21
C LYS A 124 2.58 0.36 -15.67
N SER A 125 1.95 0.22 -14.49
CA SER A 125 1.14 1.26 -13.84
C SER A 125 1.08 1.00 -12.34
N LEU A 126 0.69 2.03 -11.58
CA LEU A 126 0.35 1.87 -10.17
C LEU A 126 -0.89 0.97 -10.01
N ASN A 127 -0.89 0.16 -8.98
CA ASN A 127 -2.03 -0.68 -8.63
C ASN A 127 -3.08 0.11 -7.82
N GLN A 128 -4.26 -0.45 -7.65
CA GLN A 128 -5.38 0.17 -6.93
C GLN A 128 -5.01 0.62 -5.51
N ARG A 129 -4.18 -0.16 -4.79
CA ARG A 129 -3.76 0.18 -3.42
C ARG A 129 -3.13 1.56 -3.33
N CYS A 130 -2.41 2.01 -4.35
CA CYS A 130 -1.80 3.35 -4.34
C CYS A 130 -2.86 4.44 -4.16
N PHE A 131 -3.96 4.34 -4.89
CA PHE A 131 -5.08 5.28 -4.79
C PHE A 131 -5.85 5.12 -3.48
N ASP A 132 -6.03 3.88 -3.01
CA ASP A 132 -6.67 3.58 -1.73
C ASP A 132 -5.93 4.22 -0.55
N VAL A 133 -4.59 4.18 -0.57
CA VAL A 133 -3.76 4.78 0.49
C VAL A 133 -3.79 6.30 0.42
N MET A 134 -3.58 6.90 -0.77
CA MET A 134 -3.52 8.35 -0.92
C MET A 134 -4.81 9.05 -0.49
N VAL A 135 -5.98 8.44 -0.72
CA VAL A 135 -7.26 9.01 -0.29
C VAL A 135 -7.50 8.89 1.23
N CYS A 136 -6.71 8.07 1.94
CA CYS A 136 -6.82 7.83 3.38
C CYS A 136 -5.91 8.73 4.24
N ASP A 137 -5.41 9.84 3.72
CA ASP A 137 -4.52 10.77 4.45
C ASP A 137 -3.24 10.10 4.98
N SER A 138 -2.63 9.19 4.21
CA SER A 138 -1.43 8.47 4.61
C SER A 138 -0.36 8.59 3.54
N LEU A 139 0.90 8.71 3.97
CA LEU A 139 2.02 8.70 3.03
C LEU A 139 2.15 7.33 2.37
N LEU A 140 2.09 7.30 1.06
CA LEU A 140 2.36 6.11 0.27
C LEU A 140 3.85 5.98 0.00
N LEU A 141 4.48 4.92 0.50
CA LEU A 141 5.79 4.45 0.06
C LEU A 141 5.60 3.25 -0.88
N ASN A 142 6.00 3.41 -2.13
CA ASN A 142 5.83 2.39 -3.17
C ASN A 142 7.18 1.86 -3.62
N ASP A 143 7.33 0.55 -3.82
CA ASP A 143 8.51 -0.01 -4.46
C ASP A 143 8.59 0.45 -5.93
N LYS A 144 9.78 0.43 -6.51
CA LYS A 144 10.02 0.96 -7.85
C LYS A 144 9.12 0.31 -8.91
N GLN A 145 8.26 1.13 -9.52
CA GLN A 145 7.34 0.76 -10.59
C GLN A 145 7.34 1.79 -11.71
N ASN A 146 6.87 1.41 -12.88
CA ASN A 146 6.53 2.38 -13.90
C ASN A 146 5.15 2.96 -13.60
N ILE A 147 5.04 4.28 -13.58
CA ILE A 147 3.77 4.99 -13.37
C ILE A 147 2.99 5.23 -14.67
N GLY A 148 3.59 4.91 -15.83
CA GLY A 148 2.97 5.15 -17.13
C GLY A 148 2.69 6.64 -17.38
N ASN A 149 1.52 6.92 -17.95
CA ASN A 149 1.04 8.28 -18.22
C ASN A 149 0.13 8.83 -17.10
N LEU A 150 0.23 8.29 -15.88
CA LEU A 150 -0.56 8.81 -14.76
C LEU A 150 -0.10 10.22 -14.39
N PRO A 151 -1.01 11.15 -14.08
CA PRO A 151 -0.68 12.52 -13.69
C PRO A 151 -0.21 12.59 -12.21
N LEU A 152 0.63 11.66 -11.81
CA LEU A 152 1.22 11.56 -10.47
C LEU A 152 2.73 11.73 -10.56
N ILE A 153 3.32 12.35 -9.56
CA ILE A 153 4.75 12.68 -9.53
C ILE A 153 5.38 12.10 -8.27
N ASP A 154 6.42 11.27 -8.45
CA ASP A 154 7.27 10.79 -7.37
C ASP A 154 7.95 11.97 -6.64
N GLY A 155 7.99 11.92 -5.32
CA GLY A 155 8.49 13.00 -4.47
C GLY A 155 7.48 14.13 -4.21
N LYS A 156 6.33 14.12 -4.88
CA LYS A 156 5.29 15.16 -4.74
C LYS A 156 3.93 14.61 -4.33
N ASP A 157 3.49 13.51 -4.91
CA ASP A 157 2.17 12.95 -4.67
C ASP A 157 2.23 11.62 -3.92
N PHE A 158 3.36 10.96 -3.98
CA PHE A 158 3.74 9.73 -3.29
C PHE A 158 5.25 9.56 -3.34
N ILE A 159 5.79 8.55 -2.69
CA ILE A 159 7.24 8.30 -2.67
C ILE A 159 7.55 6.92 -3.26
N MET A 160 8.46 6.89 -4.23
CA MET A 160 8.98 5.66 -4.82
C MET A 160 10.30 5.26 -4.15
N CYS A 161 10.45 3.99 -3.79
CA CYS A 161 11.64 3.43 -3.16
C CYS A 161 12.35 2.49 -4.12
N LYS A 162 13.69 2.54 -4.17
CA LYS A 162 14.51 1.72 -5.08
C LYS A 162 14.59 0.27 -4.62
N ASP A 163 14.78 0.06 -3.33
CA ASP A 163 14.99 -1.21 -2.64
C ASP A 163 14.52 -1.11 -1.19
N GLU A 164 14.70 -2.18 -0.41
CA GLU A 164 14.32 -2.26 0.99
C GLU A 164 15.08 -1.25 1.88
N ASP A 165 16.37 -1.05 1.62
CA ASP A 165 17.19 -0.12 2.41
C ASP A 165 16.78 1.34 2.14
N ASP A 166 16.48 1.66 0.89
CA ASP A 166 15.93 2.96 0.52
C ASP A 166 14.57 3.21 1.16
N MET A 167 13.74 2.17 1.24
CA MET A 167 12.44 2.25 1.90
C MET A 167 12.58 2.54 3.40
N VAL A 168 13.52 1.89 4.08
CA VAL A 168 13.84 2.16 5.50
C VAL A 168 14.32 3.60 5.70
N ARG A 169 15.27 4.08 4.86
CA ARG A 169 15.75 5.47 4.94
C ARG A 169 14.61 6.49 4.77
N LYS A 170 13.67 6.22 3.88
CA LYS A 170 12.51 7.08 3.64
C LYS A 170 11.48 7.00 4.76
N ILE A 171 11.29 5.84 5.37
CA ILE A 171 10.48 5.70 6.60
C ILE A 171 11.07 6.59 7.70
N ASP A 172 12.38 6.47 7.96
CA ASP A 172 13.06 7.28 8.96
C ASP A 172 12.91 8.78 8.67
N PHE A 173 13.19 9.18 7.44
CA PHE A 173 13.10 10.58 7.04
C PHE A 173 11.69 11.15 7.25
N TYR A 174 10.65 10.54 6.68
CA TYR A 174 9.30 11.10 6.72
C TYR A 174 8.61 10.97 8.09
N LEU A 175 9.04 10.06 8.96
CA LEU A 175 8.58 10.05 10.35
C LEU A 175 9.13 11.24 11.15
N ASN A 176 10.31 11.75 10.77
CA ASN A 176 10.97 12.88 11.43
C ASN A 176 10.73 14.25 10.73
N HIS A 177 10.18 14.25 9.51
CA HIS A 177 9.93 15.46 8.70
C HIS A 177 8.43 15.54 8.36
N GLN A 178 7.64 15.91 9.37
CA GLN A 178 6.18 15.86 9.28
C GLN A 178 5.59 16.90 8.31
N GLU A 179 6.24 18.05 8.13
CA GLU A 179 5.76 19.09 7.21
C GLU A 179 5.86 18.61 5.76
N GLU A 180 7.02 18.12 5.32
CA GLU A 180 7.23 17.56 3.98
C GLU A 180 6.34 16.34 3.75
N CYS A 181 6.17 15.51 4.78
CA CYS A 181 5.26 14.36 4.73
C CYS A 181 3.82 14.80 4.42
N ASN A 182 3.32 15.82 5.13
CA ASN A 182 1.96 16.33 4.97
C ASN A 182 1.74 17.00 3.61
N GLU A 183 2.72 17.69 3.05
CA GLU A 183 2.64 18.26 1.71
C GLU A 183 2.42 17.19 0.66
N ILE A 184 3.16 16.08 0.73
CA ILE A 184 3.04 14.95 -0.20
C ILE A 184 1.68 14.25 -0.03
N ILE A 185 1.26 14.00 1.22
CA ILE A 185 -0.05 13.41 1.52
C ILE A 185 -1.18 14.26 0.91
N ASN A 186 -1.16 15.57 1.15
CA ASN A 186 -2.18 16.49 0.65
C ASN A 186 -2.19 16.53 -0.90
N SER A 187 -1.03 16.60 -1.54
CA SER A 187 -0.93 16.60 -3.00
C SER A 187 -1.48 15.30 -3.60
N GLY A 188 -1.06 14.16 -3.08
CA GLY A 188 -1.54 12.84 -3.52
C GLY A 188 -3.03 12.65 -3.32
N LYS A 189 -3.57 13.08 -2.16
CA LYS A 189 -5.00 13.02 -1.85
C LYS A 189 -5.82 13.85 -2.84
N ILE A 190 -5.48 15.14 -3.01
CA ILE A 190 -6.21 16.06 -3.92
C ILE A 190 -6.24 15.49 -5.34
N LYS A 191 -5.12 14.98 -5.85
CA LYS A 191 -5.07 14.37 -7.18
C LYS A 191 -5.90 13.10 -7.25
N THR A 192 -5.84 12.25 -6.23
CA THR A 192 -6.62 11.00 -6.19
C THR A 192 -8.11 11.29 -6.16
N GLU A 193 -8.55 12.24 -5.35
CA GLU A 193 -9.95 12.64 -5.28
C GLU A 193 -10.46 13.22 -6.60
N ARG A 194 -9.64 14.00 -7.30
CA ARG A 194 -10.01 14.62 -8.57
C ARG A 194 -10.04 13.61 -9.73
N GLU A 195 -9.06 12.69 -9.80
CA GLU A 195 -8.81 11.90 -11.00
C GLU A 195 -9.15 10.41 -10.85
N PHE A 196 -9.04 9.85 -9.62
CA PHE A 196 -9.00 8.42 -9.38
C PHE A 196 -10.07 7.91 -8.41
N LEU A 197 -11.10 8.69 -8.09
CA LEU A 197 -12.30 8.12 -7.48
C LEU A 197 -13.01 7.22 -8.50
N PHE A 198 -13.62 6.15 -8.02
CA PHE A 198 -14.34 5.20 -8.88
C PHE A 198 -15.40 5.87 -9.74
N SER A 199 -16.14 6.85 -9.20
CA SER A 199 -17.10 7.69 -9.95
C SER A 199 -16.44 8.41 -11.13
N ASN A 200 -15.27 9.00 -10.91
CA ASN A 200 -14.57 9.77 -11.94
C ASN A 200 -13.99 8.88 -13.04
N THR A 201 -13.50 7.68 -12.66
CA THR A 201 -13.00 6.70 -13.63
C THR A 201 -14.11 6.11 -14.48
N LEU A 202 -15.32 5.88 -13.92
CA LEU A 202 -16.50 5.48 -14.68
C LEU A 202 -16.95 6.56 -15.66
N MET A 203 -17.01 7.81 -15.23
CA MET A 203 -17.39 8.92 -16.12
C MET A 203 -16.47 9.05 -17.34
N LYS A 204 -15.16 8.83 -17.16
CA LYS A 204 -14.18 8.81 -18.27
C LYS A 204 -14.43 7.69 -19.31
N LEU A 205 -15.14 6.62 -18.93
CA LEU A 205 -15.51 5.54 -19.85
C LEU A 205 -16.80 5.85 -20.62
N LEU A 206 -17.70 6.65 -20.04
CA LEU A 206 -19.00 6.99 -20.62
C LEU A 206 -18.90 8.13 -21.65
N HIS A 207 -17.90 8.96 -21.55
CA HIS A 207 -17.57 10.07 -22.48
C HIS A 207 -16.34 9.74 -23.31
#